data_91a0dd78a18caacc3a34da512ec8ce46
#
_entry.id   91a0dd78a18caacc3a34da512ec8ce46
#
_cell.length_a   1.000
_cell.length_b   1.000
_cell.length_c   1.000
_cell.angle_alpha   90.00
_cell.angle_beta   90.00
_cell.angle_gamma   90.00
#
_symmetry.space_group_name_H-M   'P 1'
#
loop_
_entity.id
_entity.type
_entity.pdbx_description
1 polymer ?
#
loop_
_entity_poly.entity_id
_entity_poly.type
_entity_poly.pdbx_seq_one_letter_code
_entity_poly.pdbx_strand_id
1 'polypeptide(L)'
;KSEVASSIVKCLVLMIITILSNGVFVLSDNQLFSYVMEGLYLFSFDVLLIYILQYSQQYTQVFSEVTLFRTGCFVVAGLDGISLLLNVFFHHVFTLKAENYISFQMYHISDKTIFYYLHYGFSYCLMFCIIASFLTKIVQISDFYRKKYVPILGVFCVIVILNIVCNISEFPLDISLLFFVFASILICYLTLYRSPRELIDETLSIVVAGMNNAVICFDISGECVYANDHARSIFHDLSNDIAGFSEQVQNWLCGHDFDNRDCVEWSAQRTIDNEIHYFDIEYRKIFAKKGEYIGFFLNLIDTTEKRLAYEKE
;
A
#
# COMPACT_ATOMS: atom_id res chain seq x y z
N LYS A 1 -9.99 -6.95 -0.79
CA LYS A 1 -9.38 -6.06 -1.83
C LYS A 1 -10.44 -5.19 -2.54
N SER A 2 -11.64 -5.71 -2.86
CA SER A 2 -12.71 -4.95 -3.54
C SER A 2 -13.25 -3.78 -2.70
N GLU A 3 -13.43 -3.96 -1.40
CA GLU A 3 -13.95 -2.93 -0.50
C GLU A 3 -12.99 -1.75 -0.33
N VAL A 4 -11.69 -2.03 -0.11
CA VAL A 4 -10.65 -0.99 -0.01
C VAL A 4 -10.56 -0.20 -1.32
N ALA A 5 -10.59 -0.87 -2.47
CA ALA A 5 -10.59 -0.21 -3.77
C ALA A 5 -11.84 0.67 -3.96
N SER A 6 -13.02 0.19 -3.54
CA SER A 6 -14.26 0.97 -3.56
C SER A 6 -14.17 2.23 -2.71
N SER A 7 -13.59 2.15 -1.50
CA SER A 7 -13.39 3.32 -0.63
C SER A 7 -12.42 4.33 -1.25
N ILE A 8 -11.34 3.86 -1.87
CA ILE A 8 -10.40 4.75 -2.59
C ILE A 8 -11.09 5.49 -3.75
N VAL A 9 -11.91 4.80 -4.53
CA VAL A 9 -12.65 5.43 -5.65
C VAL A 9 -13.59 6.52 -5.12
N LYS A 10 -14.33 6.27 -4.03
CA LYS A 10 -15.20 7.27 -3.40
C LYS A 10 -14.40 8.48 -2.90
N CYS A 11 -13.24 8.26 -2.30
CA CYS A 11 -12.35 9.34 -1.88
C CYS A 11 -11.89 10.19 -3.09
N LEU A 12 -11.50 9.56 -4.20
CA LEU A 12 -11.07 10.29 -5.40
C LEU A 12 -12.20 11.13 -6.01
N VAL A 13 -13.41 10.59 -6.07
CA VAL A 13 -14.58 11.33 -6.60
C VAL A 13 -14.89 12.55 -5.71
N LEU A 14 -14.94 12.35 -4.39
CA LEU A 14 -15.20 13.45 -3.45
C LEU A 14 -14.10 14.51 -3.48
N MET A 15 -12.85 14.09 -3.63
CA MET A 15 -11.74 15.03 -3.78
C MET A 15 -11.90 15.91 -5.02
N ILE A 16 -12.32 15.37 -6.16
CA ILE A 16 -12.61 16.16 -7.37
C ILE A 16 -13.70 17.20 -7.07
N ILE A 17 -14.77 16.80 -6.39
CA ILE A 17 -15.86 17.72 -5.98
C ILE A 17 -15.32 18.83 -5.09
N THR A 18 -14.53 18.48 -4.07
CA THR A 18 -13.95 19.42 -3.11
C THR A 18 -13.05 20.44 -3.80
N ILE A 19 -12.16 19.99 -4.70
CA ILE A 19 -11.25 20.86 -5.47
C ILE A 19 -12.02 21.78 -6.40
N LEU A 20 -13.00 21.24 -7.13
CA LEU A 20 -13.81 22.05 -8.03
C LEU A 20 -14.60 23.10 -7.27
N SER A 21 -15.19 22.77 -6.12
CA SER A 21 -15.93 23.72 -5.29
C SER A 21 -15.04 24.85 -4.79
N ASN A 22 -13.85 24.54 -4.29
CA ASN A 22 -12.89 25.56 -3.85
C ASN A 22 -12.36 26.39 -5.03
N GLY A 23 -12.04 25.78 -6.17
CA GLY A 23 -11.61 26.50 -7.36
C GLY A 23 -12.68 27.47 -7.89
N VAL A 24 -13.93 27.03 -7.92
CA VAL A 24 -15.06 27.88 -8.33
C VAL A 24 -15.33 28.99 -7.30
N PHE A 25 -15.21 28.72 -6.02
CA PHE A 25 -15.29 29.75 -4.96
C PHE A 25 -14.28 30.88 -5.20
N VAL A 26 -13.01 30.53 -5.45
CA VAL A 26 -11.94 31.52 -5.68
C VAL A 26 -12.14 32.32 -6.97
N LEU A 27 -12.71 31.73 -8.01
CA LEU A 27 -12.92 32.35 -9.34
C LEU A 27 -14.27 33.13 -9.43
N SER A 28 -15.14 32.98 -8.43
CA SER A 28 -16.48 33.59 -8.46
C SER A 28 -16.46 35.05 -8.09
N ASP A 29 -17.11 35.87 -8.88
CA ASP A 29 -17.39 37.30 -8.64
C ASP A 29 -18.80 37.55 -8.07
N ASN A 30 -19.60 36.50 -7.87
CA ASN A 30 -20.94 36.54 -7.30
C ASN A 30 -20.95 36.10 -5.84
N GLN A 31 -21.29 37.00 -4.92
CA GLN A 31 -21.27 36.73 -3.49
C GLN A 31 -22.15 35.57 -3.05
N LEU A 32 -23.38 35.47 -3.54
CA LEU A 32 -24.29 34.40 -3.19
C LEU A 32 -23.74 33.03 -3.64
N PHE A 33 -23.21 33.00 -4.87
CA PHE A 33 -22.63 31.80 -5.43
C PHE A 33 -21.35 31.39 -4.68
N SER A 34 -20.53 32.35 -4.24
CA SER A 34 -19.35 32.10 -3.41
C SER A 34 -19.71 31.48 -2.06
N TYR A 35 -20.80 31.95 -1.38
CA TYR A 35 -21.29 31.30 -0.16
C TYR A 35 -21.69 29.84 -0.39
N VAL A 36 -22.37 29.54 -1.50
CA VAL A 36 -22.79 28.17 -1.84
C VAL A 36 -21.57 27.28 -2.11
N MET A 37 -20.60 27.78 -2.89
CA MET A 37 -19.41 27.01 -3.27
C MET A 37 -18.50 26.75 -2.07
N GLU A 38 -18.31 27.72 -1.18
CA GLU A 38 -17.56 27.53 0.06
C GLU A 38 -18.26 26.54 1.01
N GLY A 39 -19.59 26.66 1.16
CA GLY A 39 -20.36 25.67 1.93
C GLY A 39 -20.27 24.26 1.35
N LEU A 40 -20.31 24.13 0.02
CA LEU A 40 -20.12 22.84 -0.65
C LEU A 40 -18.70 22.30 -0.48
N TYR A 41 -17.69 23.16 -0.55
CA TYR A 41 -16.30 22.80 -0.29
C TYR A 41 -16.13 22.21 1.11
N LEU A 42 -16.55 22.95 2.16
CA LEU A 42 -16.45 22.51 3.55
C LEU A 42 -17.19 21.19 3.79
N PHE A 43 -18.43 21.08 3.33
CA PHE A 43 -19.23 19.86 3.46
C PHE A 43 -18.61 18.65 2.74
N SER A 44 -18.18 18.84 1.49
CA SER A 44 -17.57 17.74 0.72
C SER A 44 -16.24 17.29 1.33
N PHE A 45 -15.51 18.19 1.98
CA PHE A 45 -14.28 17.87 2.70
C PHE A 45 -14.55 16.97 3.92
N ASP A 46 -15.57 17.25 4.72
CA ASP A 46 -15.96 16.39 5.84
C ASP A 46 -16.38 14.98 5.38
N VAL A 47 -17.19 14.93 4.33
CA VAL A 47 -17.60 13.64 3.74
C VAL A 47 -16.37 12.87 3.20
N LEU A 48 -15.42 13.56 2.60
CA LEU A 48 -14.15 12.99 2.15
C LEU A 48 -13.38 12.38 3.33
N LEU A 49 -13.25 13.11 4.45
CA LEU A 49 -12.58 12.61 5.66
C LEU A 49 -13.26 11.37 6.25
N ILE A 50 -14.59 11.29 6.23
CA ILE A 50 -15.33 10.09 6.67
C ILE A 50 -15.00 8.88 5.78
N TYR A 51 -14.90 9.06 4.45
CA TYR A 51 -14.50 7.96 3.56
C TYR A 51 -13.02 7.61 3.68
N ILE A 52 -12.14 8.56 3.98
CA ILE A 52 -10.74 8.27 4.32
C ILE A 52 -10.66 7.49 5.64
N LEU A 53 -11.48 7.82 6.64
CA LEU A 53 -11.59 7.05 7.88
C LEU A 53 -12.08 5.62 7.59
N GLN A 54 -13.09 5.46 6.76
CA GLN A 54 -13.55 4.13 6.32
C GLN A 54 -12.42 3.35 5.63
N TYR A 55 -11.68 3.99 4.72
CA TYR A 55 -10.51 3.40 4.09
C TYR A 55 -9.47 2.97 5.13
N SER A 56 -9.15 3.83 6.10
CA SER A 56 -8.17 3.53 7.14
C SER A 56 -8.56 2.31 7.98
N GLN A 57 -9.83 2.23 8.39
CA GLN A 57 -10.40 1.10 9.14
C GLN A 57 -10.36 -0.20 8.33
N GLN A 58 -10.75 -0.17 7.06
CA GLN A 58 -10.72 -1.35 6.18
C GLN A 58 -9.29 -1.81 5.87
N TYR A 59 -8.35 -0.87 5.72
CA TYR A 59 -6.97 -1.19 5.38
C TYR A 59 -6.17 -1.69 6.59
N THR A 60 -6.37 -1.08 7.75
CA THR A 60 -5.70 -1.48 9.00
C THR A 60 -6.40 -2.63 9.73
N GLN A 61 -7.69 -2.88 9.44
CA GLN A 61 -8.55 -3.79 10.19
C GLN A 61 -8.66 -3.40 11.68
N VAL A 62 -8.44 -2.12 11.99
CA VAL A 62 -8.59 -1.56 13.34
C VAL A 62 -9.92 -0.81 13.39
N PHE A 63 -10.71 -1.06 14.43
CA PHE A 63 -12.06 -0.48 14.60
C PHE A 63 -13.02 -0.76 13.43
N SER A 64 -12.85 -1.88 12.70
CA SER A 64 -13.65 -2.22 11.52
C SER A 64 -15.13 -2.47 11.81
N GLU A 65 -15.45 -2.91 13.03
CA GLU A 65 -16.82 -3.25 13.44
C GLU A 65 -17.65 -2.06 13.95
N VAL A 66 -17.06 -0.87 14.05
CA VAL A 66 -17.74 0.30 14.62
C VAL A 66 -18.60 1.01 13.55
N THR A 67 -19.57 0.30 13.00
CA THR A 67 -20.52 0.86 12.01
C THR A 67 -21.35 2.01 12.60
N LEU A 68 -21.73 1.91 13.88
CA LEU A 68 -22.49 2.94 14.59
C LEU A 68 -21.73 4.27 14.67
N PHE A 69 -20.43 4.22 14.96
CA PHE A 69 -19.58 5.43 14.99
C PHE A 69 -19.56 6.12 13.62
N ARG A 70 -19.35 5.36 12.54
CA ARG A 70 -19.33 5.91 11.18
C ARG A 70 -20.68 6.50 10.79
N THR A 71 -21.79 5.83 11.13
CA THR A 71 -23.14 6.38 10.93
C THR A 71 -23.34 7.68 11.70
N GLY A 72 -22.86 7.75 12.94
CA GLY A 72 -22.85 8.97 13.74
C GLY A 72 -22.05 10.11 13.06
N CYS A 73 -20.88 9.81 12.50
CA CYS A 73 -20.10 10.81 11.75
C CYS A 73 -20.87 11.33 10.53
N PHE A 74 -21.58 10.48 9.78
CA PHE A 74 -22.41 10.94 8.65
C PHE A 74 -23.60 11.79 9.11
N VAL A 75 -24.21 11.49 10.26
CA VAL A 75 -25.28 12.32 10.82
C VAL A 75 -24.75 13.70 11.22
N VAL A 76 -23.60 13.76 11.90
CA VAL A 76 -22.97 15.03 12.28
C VAL A 76 -22.59 15.84 11.04
N ALA A 77 -21.92 15.22 10.04
CA ALA A 77 -21.59 15.91 8.79
C ALA A 77 -22.84 16.38 8.03
N GLY A 78 -23.95 15.62 8.07
CA GLY A 78 -25.21 16.03 7.46
C GLY A 78 -25.83 17.25 8.14
N LEU A 79 -25.81 17.29 9.48
CA LEU A 79 -26.28 18.46 10.26
C LEU A 79 -25.40 19.69 10.01
N ASP A 80 -24.09 19.51 9.99
CA ASP A 80 -23.14 20.56 9.66
C ASP A 80 -23.34 21.08 8.23
N GLY A 81 -23.53 20.18 7.25
CA GLY A 81 -23.83 20.52 5.86
C GLY A 81 -25.12 21.33 5.71
N ILE A 82 -26.18 21.02 6.49
CA ILE A 82 -27.41 21.83 6.54
C ILE A 82 -27.07 23.21 7.12
N SER A 83 -26.28 23.30 8.19
CA SER A 83 -25.85 24.57 8.77
C SER A 83 -25.07 25.42 7.76
N LEU A 84 -24.14 24.80 7.00
CA LEU A 84 -23.37 25.47 5.95
C LEU A 84 -24.26 25.99 4.80
N LEU A 85 -25.29 25.24 4.39
CA LEU A 85 -26.27 25.70 3.39
C LEU A 85 -27.11 26.88 3.92
N LEU A 86 -27.54 26.83 5.17
CA LEU A 86 -28.26 27.92 5.82
C LEU A 86 -27.39 29.16 6.00
N ASN A 87 -26.07 29.04 6.00
CA ASN A 87 -25.15 30.17 6.10
C ASN A 87 -25.30 31.18 4.97
N VAL A 88 -25.79 30.75 3.80
CA VAL A 88 -26.10 31.62 2.67
C VAL A 88 -27.13 32.71 3.04
N PHE A 89 -28.04 32.41 3.98
CA PHE A 89 -29.11 33.32 4.40
C PHE A 89 -28.82 34.00 5.75
N PHE A 90 -28.25 33.23 6.68
CA PHE A 90 -28.12 33.68 8.07
C PHE A 90 -26.73 34.20 8.45
N HIS A 91 -25.71 33.91 7.62
CA HIS A 91 -24.30 34.28 7.86
C HIS A 91 -23.78 33.90 9.24
N HIS A 92 -24.29 32.77 9.79
CA HIS A 92 -24.02 32.35 11.16
C HIS A 92 -22.77 31.49 11.31
N VAL A 93 -22.22 30.98 10.23
CA VAL A 93 -20.96 30.17 10.23
C VAL A 93 -19.77 31.06 9.91
N PHE A 94 -19.83 31.77 8.79
CA PHE A 94 -18.79 32.70 8.34
C PHE A 94 -19.41 33.82 7.50
N THR A 95 -18.69 34.95 7.35
CA THR A 95 -19.04 36.02 6.43
C THR A 95 -17.97 36.17 5.35
N LEU A 96 -18.40 36.62 4.16
CA LEU A 96 -17.51 36.87 3.04
C LEU A 96 -17.35 38.36 2.80
N LYS A 97 -16.09 38.82 2.65
CA LYS A 97 -15.71 40.16 2.19
C LYS A 97 -15.14 40.10 0.79
N ALA A 98 -15.53 41.06 -0.02
CA ALA A 98 -14.96 41.28 -1.34
C ALA A 98 -13.63 42.04 -1.23
N GLU A 99 -12.61 41.52 -1.91
CA GLU A 99 -11.33 42.20 -2.06
C GLU A 99 -11.05 42.39 -3.55
N ASN A 100 -10.70 43.61 -3.96
CA ASN A 100 -10.44 43.92 -5.35
C ASN A 100 -8.95 43.73 -5.63
N TYR A 101 -8.66 42.72 -6.47
CA TYR A 101 -7.36 42.60 -7.13
C TYR A 101 -7.40 43.31 -8.50
N ILE A 102 -6.24 43.68 -9.01
CA ILE A 102 -6.03 44.58 -10.17
C ILE A 102 -7.00 44.35 -11.34
N SER A 103 -7.54 43.14 -11.55
CA SER A 103 -8.40 42.78 -12.69
C SER A 103 -9.66 42.00 -12.35
N PHE A 104 -9.87 41.60 -11.08
CA PHE A 104 -11.03 40.79 -10.67
C PHE A 104 -11.31 40.95 -9.18
N GLN A 105 -12.55 40.68 -8.81
CA GLN A 105 -13.03 40.70 -7.43
C GLN A 105 -12.98 39.29 -6.88
N MET A 106 -12.33 39.10 -5.72
CA MET A 106 -12.33 37.85 -4.99
C MET A 106 -13.07 37.99 -3.68
N TYR A 107 -13.69 36.90 -3.23
CA TYR A 107 -14.27 36.79 -1.92
C TYR A 107 -13.36 35.98 -0.99
N HIS A 108 -13.16 36.46 0.25
CA HIS A 108 -12.46 35.73 1.29
C HIS A 108 -13.28 35.69 2.57
N ILE A 109 -13.06 34.74 3.43
CA ILE A 109 -13.72 34.62 4.73
C ILE A 109 -13.17 35.69 5.64
N SER A 110 -14.05 36.61 6.11
CA SER A 110 -13.65 37.74 6.99
C SER A 110 -13.89 37.44 8.46
N ASP A 111 -15.11 37.03 8.81
CA ASP A 111 -15.47 36.77 10.20
C ASP A 111 -15.83 35.29 10.36
N LYS A 112 -15.23 34.64 11.34
CA LYS A 112 -15.40 33.26 11.69
C LYS A 112 -16.14 33.15 13.01
N THR A 113 -17.28 32.43 13.02
CA THR A 113 -18.10 32.29 14.23
C THR A 113 -17.75 30.96 14.95
N ILE A 114 -18.42 30.71 16.08
CA ILE A 114 -18.27 29.47 16.84
C ILE A 114 -18.62 28.22 15.99
N PHE A 115 -19.58 28.31 15.06
CA PHE A 115 -19.98 27.21 14.20
C PHE A 115 -18.87 26.86 13.20
N TYR A 116 -18.11 27.82 12.71
CA TYR A 116 -16.94 27.60 11.89
C TYR A 116 -15.86 26.80 12.63
N TYR A 117 -15.58 27.16 13.87
CA TYR A 117 -14.61 26.44 14.69
C TYR A 117 -15.10 25.04 15.10
N LEU A 118 -16.41 24.84 15.29
CA LEU A 118 -16.99 23.52 15.53
C LEU A 118 -16.83 22.60 14.30
N HIS A 119 -17.07 23.11 13.09
CA HIS A 119 -16.82 22.38 11.83
C HIS A 119 -15.35 21.92 11.75
N TYR A 120 -14.38 22.82 11.92
CA TYR A 120 -12.97 22.47 11.90
C TYR A 120 -12.59 21.50 13.04
N GLY A 121 -13.17 21.66 14.21
CA GLY A 121 -12.99 20.74 15.33
C GLY A 121 -13.43 19.31 14.98
N PHE A 122 -14.56 19.17 14.29
CA PHE A 122 -15.04 17.89 13.80
C PHE A 122 -14.09 17.29 12.73
N SER A 123 -13.66 18.08 11.74
CA SER A 123 -12.71 17.67 10.70
C SER A 123 -11.38 17.21 11.31
N TYR A 124 -10.79 17.94 12.25
CA TYR A 124 -9.57 17.54 12.93
C TYR A 124 -9.74 16.30 13.83
N CYS A 125 -10.91 16.10 14.42
CA CYS A 125 -11.24 14.87 15.15
C CYS A 125 -11.23 13.66 14.21
N LEU A 126 -11.80 13.76 13.02
CA LEU A 126 -11.74 12.71 11.99
C LEU A 126 -10.30 12.42 11.56
N MET A 127 -9.50 13.47 11.31
CA MET A 127 -8.08 13.31 10.97
C MET A 127 -7.30 12.59 12.07
N PHE A 128 -7.56 12.94 13.33
CA PHE A 128 -6.96 12.27 14.48
C PHE A 128 -7.35 10.78 14.53
N CYS A 129 -8.63 10.44 14.32
CA CYS A 129 -9.09 9.04 14.27
C CYS A 129 -8.40 8.24 13.15
N ILE A 130 -8.16 8.86 11.98
CA ILE A 130 -7.44 8.23 10.86
C ILE A 130 -5.99 7.90 11.29
N ILE A 131 -5.27 8.88 11.85
CA ILE A 131 -3.90 8.71 12.33
C ILE A 131 -3.84 7.64 13.43
N ALA A 132 -4.76 7.70 14.40
CA ALA A 132 -4.85 6.74 15.50
C ALA A 132 -5.05 5.30 15.00
N SER A 133 -5.86 5.08 13.94
CA SER A 133 -6.07 3.77 13.34
C SER A 133 -4.77 3.18 12.77
N PHE A 134 -3.96 3.98 12.08
CA PHE A 134 -2.66 3.56 11.57
C PHE A 134 -1.64 3.32 12.68
N LEU A 135 -1.55 4.24 13.67
CA LEU A 135 -0.64 4.09 14.81
C LEU A 135 -0.93 2.82 15.61
N THR A 136 -2.20 2.57 15.92
CA THR A 136 -2.63 1.36 16.63
C THR A 136 -2.20 0.11 15.86
N LYS A 137 -2.40 0.10 14.54
CA LYS A 137 -1.96 -1.04 13.72
C LYS A 137 -0.45 -1.23 13.74
N ILE A 138 0.32 -0.16 13.59
CA ILE A 138 1.79 -0.20 13.59
C ILE A 138 2.33 -0.74 14.92
N VAL A 139 1.70 -0.40 16.05
CA VAL A 139 2.11 -0.90 17.37
C VAL A 139 1.77 -2.38 17.56
N GLN A 140 0.65 -2.84 17.00
CA GLN A 140 0.16 -4.21 17.16
C GLN A 140 0.86 -5.24 16.27
N ILE A 141 1.50 -4.79 15.18
CA ILE A 141 2.03 -5.68 14.15
C ILE A 141 3.55 -5.83 14.27
N SER A 142 4.09 -6.97 13.77
CA SER A 142 5.53 -7.20 13.75
C SER A 142 6.25 -6.22 12.82
N ASP A 143 7.55 -5.98 13.09
CA ASP A 143 8.40 -5.04 12.33
C ASP A 143 8.40 -5.30 10.82
N PHE A 144 8.33 -6.58 10.44
CA PHE A 144 8.26 -7.00 9.05
C PHE A 144 7.09 -6.35 8.29
N TYR A 145 5.90 -6.35 8.88
CA TYR A 145 4.70 -5.81 8.24
C TYR A 145 4.53 -4.30 8.43
N ARG A 146 5.31 -3.65 9.32
CA ARG A 146 5.27 -2.18 9.52
C ARG A 146 5.60 -1.40 8.27
N LYS A 147 6.50 -1.92 7.41
CA LYS A 147 6.89 -1.33 6.12
C LYS A 147 5.71 -0.98 5.21
N LYS A 148 4.57 -1.66 5.41
CA LYS A 148 3.33 -1.43 4.67
C LYS A 148 2.57 -0.19 5.14
N TYR A 149 2.54 0.09 6.44
CA TYR A 149 1.67 1.11 7.06
C TYR A 149 2.39 2.44 7.30
N VAL A 150 3.68 2.41 7.65
CA VAL A 150 4.48 3.59 7.97
C VAL A 150 4.51 4.63 6.84
N PRO A 151 4.71 4.29 5.56
CA PRO A 151 4.71 5.28 4.49
C PRO A 151 3.36 5.98 4.33
N ILE A 152 2.25 5.23 4.47
CA ILE A 152 0.89 5.79 4.35
C ILE A 152 0.61 6.74 5.51
N LEU A 153 0.97 6.35 6.74
CA LEU A 153 0.87 7.24 7.91
C LEU A 153 1.68 8.52 7.72
N GLY A 154 2.93 8.40 7.20
CA GLY A 154 3.78 9.55 6.90
C GLY A 154 3.12 10.53 5.95
N VAL A 155 2.47 10.04 4.89
CA VAL A 155 1.71 10.87 3.95
C VAL A 155 0.57 11.60 4.65
N PHE A 156 -0.23 10.91 5.49
CA PHE A 156 -1.30 11.55 6.25
C PHE A 156 -0.78 12.61 7.21
N CYS A 157 0.30 12.36 7.92
CA CYS A 157 0.90 13.36 8.82
C CYS A 157 1.34 14.62 8.06
N VAL A 158 1.98 14.46 6.89
CA VAL A 158 2.39 15.60 6.06
C VAL A 158 1.18 16.41 5.60
N ILE A 159 0.10 15.75 5.16
CA ILE A 159 -1.14 16.42 4.74
C ILE A 159 -1.72 17.25 5.90
N VAL A 160 -1.84 16.66 7.09
CA VAL A 160 -2.40 17.36 8.26
C VAL A 160 -1.57 18.58 8.62
N ILE A 161 -0.24 18.46 8.62
CA ILE A 161 0.67 19.59 8.90
C ILE A 161 0.47 20.70 7.85
N LEU A 162 0.43 20.34 6.55
CA LEU A 162 0.22 21.32 5.48
C LEU A 162 -1.13 22.01 5.59
N ASN A 163 -2.20 21.25 5.88
CA ASN A 163 -3.53 21.83 6.09
C ASN A 163 -3.55 22.82 7.26
N ILE A 164 -2.91 22.48 8.40
CA ILE A 164 -2.79 23.38 9.55
C ILE A 164 -2.02 24.65 9.14
N VAL A 165 -0.90 24.53 8.43
CA VAL A 165 -0.10 25.66 7.97
C VAL A 165 -0.91 26.57 7.03
N CYS A 166 -1.63 26.00 6.07
CA CYS A 166 -2.49 26.76 5.16
C CYS A 166 -3.60 27.51 5.90
N ASN A 167 -4.25 26.86 6.88
CA ASN A 167 -5.28 27.50 7.69
C ASN A 167 -4.78 28.66 8.55
N ILE A 168 -3.54 28.55 9.08
CA ILE A 168 -2.91 29.64 9.87
C ILE A 168 -2.45 30.78 8.96
N SER A 169 -2.01 30.47 7.75
CA SER A 169 -1.46 31.47 6.80
C SER A 169 -2.54 32.34 6.14
N GLU A 170 -3.83 32.05 6.36
CA GLU A 170 -4.99 32.74 5.77
C GLU A 170 -4.90 32.95 4.26
N PHE A 171 -4.26 32.00 3.57
CA PHE A 171 -4.09 32.07 2.11
C PHE A 171 -5.46 31.89 1.44
N PRO A 172 -5.84 32.73 0.47
CA PRO A 172 -7.17 32.67 -0.16
C PRO A 172 -7.41 31.39 -0.94
N LEU A 173 -6.35 30.70 -1.36
CA LEU A 173 -6.43 29.44 -2.06
C LEU A 173 -5.94 28.32 -1.13
N ASP A 174 -6.76 27.31 -0.91
CA ASP A 174 -6.33 26.16 -0.11
C ASP A 174 -5.34 25.28 -0.90
N ILE A 175 -4.05 25.65 -0.81
CA ILE A 175 -2.96 24.91 -1.47
C ILE A 175 -2.89 23.47 -0.92
N SER A 176 -3.38 23.21 0.31
CA SER A 176 -3.37 21.85 0.87
C SER A 176 -4.15 20.86 0.00
N LEU A 177 -5.17 21.30 -0.75
CA LEU A 177 -5.93 20.46 -1.67
C LEU A 177 -5.07 19.84 -2.79
N LEU A 178 -4.10 20.58 -3.31
CA LEU A 178 -3.16 20.03 -4.31
C LEU A 178 -2.33 18.88 -3.72
N PHE A 179 -1.89 19.04 -2.47
CA PHE A 179 -1.17 17.98 -1.77
C PHE A 179 -2.05 16.77 -1.47
N PHE A 180 -3.35 16.96 -1.20
CA PHE A 180 -4.30 15.85 -1.07
C PHE A 180 -4.41 15.03 -2.36
N VAL A 181 -4.36 15.65 -3.55
CA VAL A 181 -4.37 14.93 -4.84
C VAL A 181 -3.14 14.04 -4.97
N PHE A 182 -1.95 14.62 -4.81
CA PHE A 182 -0.70 13.87 -4.90
C PHE A 182 -0.64 12.74 -3.87
N ALA A 183 -1.06 13.03 -2.65
CA ALA A 183 -1.11 12.05 -1.58
C ALA A 183 -2.09 10.91 -1.88
N SER A 184 -3.25 11.18 -2.46
CA SER A 184 -4.21 10.15 -2.82
C SER A 184 -3.70 9.24 -3.93
N ILE A 185 -3.03 9.80 -4.94
CA ILE A 185 -2.36 9.00 -5.98
C ILE A 185 -1.28 8.13 -5.34
N LEU A 186 -0.47 8.70 -4.44
CA LEU A 186 0.59 7.98 -3.75
C LEU A 186 0.03 6.87 -2.84
N ILE A 187 -1.03 7.15 -2.07
CA ILE A 187 -1.71 6.16 -1.22
C ILE A 187 -2.30 5.05 -2.07
N CYS A 188 -2.94 5.38 -3.19
CA CYS A 188 -3.47 4.40 -4.14
C CYS A 188 -2.37 3.47 -4.67
N TYR A 189 -1.25 4.04 -5.09
CA TYR A 189 -0.08 3.29 -5.54
C TYR A 189 0.49 2.38 -4.44
N LEU A 190 0.73 2.93 -3.25
CA LEU A 190 1.26 2.17 -2.11
C LEU A 190 0.32 1.04 -1.69
N THR A 191 -0.99 1.29 -1.67
CA THR A 191 -2.00 0.32 -1.18
C THR A 191 -2.24 -0.81 -2.18
N LEU A 192 -2.41 -0.47 -3.47
CA LEU A 192 -2.89 -1.41 -4.47
C LEU A 192 -1.76 -2.11 -5.21
N TYR A 193 -0.63 -1.45 -5.38
CA TYR A 193 0.44 -1.91 -6.25
C TYR A 193 1.71 -2.32 -5.51
N ARG A 194 2.34 -1.40 -4.77
CA ARG A 194 3.65 -1.63 -4.17
C ARG A 194 3.61 -2.59 -2.99
N SER A 195 2.83 -2.29 -1.98
CA SER A 195 2.81 -3.05 -0.73
C SER A 195 2.45 -4.54 -0.89
N PRO A 196 1.45 -4.94 -1.73
CA PRO A 196 1.17 -6.35 -1.94
C PRO A 196 2.30 -7.12 -2.63
N ARG A 197 3.01 -6.48 -3.56
CA ARG A 197 4.12 -7.13 -4.29
C ARG A 197 5.32 -7.34 -3.37
N GLU A 198 5.81 -6.29 -2.73
CA GLU A 198 6.96 -6.38 -1.82
C GLU A 198 6.74 -7.43 -0.73
N LEU A 199 5.54 -7.50 -0.13
CA LEU A 199 5.22 -8.49 0.89
C LEU A 199 5.19 -9.92 0.35
N ILE A 200 4.68 -10.13 -0.86
CA ILE A 200 4.65 -11.46 -1.49
C ILE A 200 6.07 -11.90 -1.78
N ASP A 201 6.88 -11.06 -2.41
CA ASP A 201 8.24 -11.38 -2.79
C ASP A 201 9.10 -11.68 -1.54
N GLU A 202 9.00 -10.83 -0.49
CA GLU A 202 9.72 -11.02 0.77
C GLU A 202 9.23 -12.28 1.52
N THR A 203 7.92 -12.57 1.54
CA THR A 203 7.37 -13.77 2.17
C THR A 203 7.80 -15.03 1.42
N LEU A 204 7.77 -15.03 0.09
CA LEU A 204 8.22 -16.16 -0.73
C LEU A 204 9.71 -16.41 -0.50
N SER A 205 10.53 -15.36 -0.45
CA SER A 205 11.97 -15.50 -0.15
C SER A 205 12.21 -16.14 1.21
N ILE A 206 11.49 -15.73 2.26
CA ILE A 206 11.61 -16.32 3.61
C ILE A 206 11.14 -17.78 3.61
N VAL A 207 10.03 -18.08 2.93
CA VAL A 207 9.51 -19.46 2.85
C VAL A 207 10.51 -20.37 2.14
N VAL A 208 11.05 -19.92 0.99
CA VAL A 208 12.03 -20.71 0.24
C VAL A 208 13.35 -20.85 1.01
N ALA A 209 13.81 -19.80 1.70
CA ALA A 209 15.00 -19.87 2.55
C ALA A 209 14.85 -20.86 3.71
N GLY A 210 13.64 -20.92 4.30
CA GLY A 210 13.32 -21.84 5.42
C GLY A 210 12.89 -23.25 5.03
N MET A 211 12.87 -23.60 3.74
CA MET A 211 12.59 -24.96 3.29
C MET A 211 13.72 -25.91 3.68
N ASN A 212 13.37 -27.09 4.17
CA ASN A 212 14.32 -28.18 4.42
C ASN A 212 14.85 -28.84 3.14
N ASN A 213 14.33 -28.47 1.98
CA ASN A 213 14.83 -28.90 0.68
C ASN A 213 15.87 -27.91 0.18
N ALA A 214 16.88 -28.38 -0.54
CA ALA A 214 17.81 -27.51 -1.23
C ALA A 214 17.17 -27.03 -2.54
N VAL A 215 17.00 -25.70 -2.67
CA VAL A 215 16.42 -25.06 -3.86
C VAL A 215 17.46 -24.20 -4.52
N ILE A 216 17.73 -24.44 -5.81
CA ILE A 216 18.70 -23.70 -6.62
C ILE A 216 18.02 -23.29 -7.93
N CYS A 217 18.07 -22.00 -8.27
CA CYS A 217 17.49 -21.46 -9.50
C CYS A 217 18.60 -20.98 -10.44
N PHE A 218 18.40 -21.24 -11.72
CA PHE A 218 19.28 -20.85 -12.80
C PHE A 218 18.52 -20.02 -13.83
N ASP A 219 19.19 -19.08 -14.45
CA ASP A 219 18.65 -18.29 -15.55
C ASP A 219 18.71 -19.06 -16.89
N ILE A 220 18.33 -18.36 -17.97
CA ILE A 220 18.33 -18.93 -19.32
C ILE A 220 19.73 -19.28 -19.83
N SER A 221 20.77 -18.62 -19.29
CA SER A 221 22.19 -18.90 -19.61
C SER A 221 22.75 -20.08 -18.80
N GLY A 222 21.97 -20.54 -17.79
CA GLY A 222 22.40 -21.59 -16.86
C GLY A 222 23.27 -21.06 -15.73
N GLU A 223 23.31 -19.74 -15.51
CA GLU A 223 23.96 -19.15 -14.34
C GLU A 223 23.06 -19.26 -13.11
N CYS A 224 23.65 -19.61 -11.96
CA CYS A 224 22.92 -19.70 -10.70
C CYS A 224 22.55 -18.28 -10.21
N VAL A 225 21.24 -17.99 -10.18
CA VAL A 225 20.70 -16.70 -9.74
C VAL A 225 20.19 -16.72 -8.30
N TYR A 226 19.89 -17.88 -7.77
CA TYR A 226 19.40 -18.05 -6.40
C TYR A 226 19.74 -19.44 -5.85
N ALA A 227 20.11 -19.49 -4.58
CA ALA A 227 20.19 -20.73 -3.80
C ALA A 227 19.76 -20.42 -2.36
N ASN A 228 18.92 -21.28 -1.76
CA ASN A 228 18.54 -21.15 -0.36
C ASN A 228 19.65 -21.62 0.58
N ASP A 229 19.49 -21.36 1.88
CA ASP A 229 20.52 -21.66 2.88
C ASP A 229 20.79 -23.16 2.98
N HIS A 230 19.77 -24.01 2.80
CA HIS A 230 19.95 -25.46 2.79
C HIS A 230 20.75 -25.95 1.58
N ALA A 231 20.55 -25.36 0.39
CA ALA A 231 21.37 -25.67 -0.78
C ALA A 231 22.84 -25.28 -0.54
N ARG A 232 23.11 -24.15 0.11
CA ARG A 232 24.47 -23.69 0.43
C ARG A 232 25.16 -24.56 1.47
N SER A 233 24.42 -25.17 2.42
CA SER A 233 24.98 -26.11 3.39
C SER A 233 25.38 -27.45 2.76
N ILE A 234 24.63 -27.90 1.75
CA ILE A 234 24.94 -29.14 1.01
C ILE A 234 26.05 -28.95 -0.02
N PHE A 235 26.04 -27.80 -0.70
CA PHE A 235 26.97 -27.47 -1.78
C PHE A 235 27.90 -26.33 -1.34
N HIS A 236 28.96 -26.63 -0.67
CA HIS A 236 29.95 -25.63 -0.20
C HIS A 236 30.56 -24.83 -1.37
N ASP A 237 30.66 -25.43 -2.56
CA ASP A 237 31.14 -24.78 -3.78
C ASP A 237 30.24 -23.62 -4.22
N LEU A 238 28.93 -23.65 -3.94
CA LEU A 238 27.98 -22.56 -4.19
C LEU A 238 28.35 -21.25 -3.44
N SER A 239 29.02 -21.37 -2.30
CA SER A 239 29.43 -20.21 -1.51
C SER A 239 30.78 -19.63 -1.93
N ASN A 240 31.64 -20.45 -2.57
CA ASN A 240 33.02 -20.12 -2.89
C ASN A 240 33.23 -19.82 -4.37
N ASP A 241 32.55 -20.55 -5.26
CA ASP A 241 32.67 -20.42 -6.73
C ASP A 241 31.35 -20.73 -7.42
N ILE A 242 30.46 -19.72 -7.48
CA ILE A 242 29.15 -19.84 -8.14
C ILE A 242 29.27 -20.15 -9.64
N ALA A 243 30.27 -19.57 -10.31
CA ALA A 243 30.46 -19.77 -11.74
C ALA A 243 30.91 -21.20 -12.06
N GLY A 244 31.89 -21.74 -11.32
CA GLY A 244 32.35 -23.13 -11.47
C GLY A 244 31.26 -24.13 -11.12
N PHE A 245 30.43 -23.85 -10.10
CA PHE A 245 29.26 -24.68 -9.80
C PHE A 245 28.22 -24.69 -10.92
N SER A 246 27.92 -23.51 -11.49
CA SER A 246 26.99 -23.37 -12.61
C SER A 246 27.48 -24.15 -13.83
N GLU A 247 28.77 -24.10 -14.15
CA GLU A 247 29.39 -24.88 -15.25
C GLU A 247 29.30 -26.39 -15.00
N GLN A 248 29.54 -26.86 -13.78
CA GLN A 248 29.39 -28.28 -13.42
C GLN A 248 27.95 -28.75 -13.62
N VAL A 249 26.95 -27.98 -13.18
CA VAL A 249 25.54 -28.31 -13.37
C VAL A 249 25.17 -28.32 -14.84
N GLN A 250 25.63 -27.36 -15.63
CA GLN A 250 25.39 -27.36 -17.09
C GLN A 250 26.01 -28.57 -17.80
N ASN A 251 27.25 -28.87 -17.48
CA ASN A 251 27.93 -30.03 -18.04
C ASN A 251 27.20 -31.33 -17.69
N TRP A 252 26.66 -31.41 -16.48
CA TRP A 252 25.87 -32.57 -16.06
C TRP A 252 24.52 -32.61 -16.78
N LEU A 253 23.81 -31.49 -16.96
CA LEU A 253 22.56 -31.39 -17.71
C LEU A 253 22.74 -31.75 -19.19
N CYS A 254 23.83 -31.31 -19.84
CA CYS A 254 24.15 -31.62 -21.23
C CYS A 254 24.39 -33.15 -21.48
N GLY A 255 24.80 -33.87 -20.44
CA GLY A 255 24.95 -35.34 -20.50
C GLY A 255 23.63 -36.12 -20.42
N HIS A 256 22.51 -35.44 -20.15
CA HIS A 256 21.19 -36.03 -19.97
C HIS A 256 20.19 -35.33 -20.90
N ASP A 257 19.25 -36.05 -21.49
CA ASP A 257 18.25 -35.52 -22.43
C ASP A 257 17.12 -34.78 -21.67
N PHE A 258 17.42 -33.58 -21.15
CA PHE A 258 16.45 -32.68 -20.47
C PHE A 258 15.80 -31.69 -21.44
N ASP A 259 16.30 -31.54 -22.68
CA ASP A 259 15.85 -30.48 -23.60
C ASP A 259 14.38 -30.61 -23.97
N ASN A 260 13.84 -31.81 -24.02
CA ASN A 260 12.46 -32.07 -24.44
C ASN A 260 11.46 -32.23 -23.28
N ARG A 261 11.89 -32.08 -22.02
CA ARG A 261 11.03 -32.28 -20.85
C ARG A 261 10.98 -31.02 -19.99
N ASP A 262 9.78 -30.66 -19.50
CA ASP A 262 9.57 -29.52 -18.64
C ASP A 262 9.83 -29.86 -17.17
N CYS A 263 9.71 -31.13 -16.80
CA CYS A 263 9.96 -31.62 -15.45
C CYS A 263 10.61 -33.02 -15.56
N VAL A 264 11.66 -33.23 -14.76
CA VAL A 264 12.35 -34.54 -14.65
C VAL A 264 12.69 -34.78 -13.18
N GLU A 265 12.44 -35.99 -12.71
CA GLU A 265 12.77 -36.43 -11.35
C GLU A 265 13.72 -37.61 -11.41
N TRP A 266 14.73 -37.63 -10.53
CA TRP A 266 15.65 -38.76 -10.37
C TRP A 266 16.20 -38.78 -8.94
N SER A 267 16.77 -39.91 -8.56
CA SER A 267 17.47 -40.06 -7.30
C SER A 267 18.98 -40.08 -7.49
N ALA A 268 19.70 -39.40 -6.66
CA ALA A 268 21.16 -39.37 -6.64
C ALA A 268 21.70 -39.61 -5.22
N GLN A 269 22.96 -40.03 -5.14
CA GLN A 269 23.67 -40.12 -3.87
C GLN A 269 24.90 -39.20 -3.88
N ARG A 270 25.22 -38.60 -2.76
CA ARG A 270 26.40 -37.77 -2.58
C ARG A 270 27.04 -38.06 -1.21
N THR A 271 28.35 -38.08 -1.16
CA THR A 271 29.08 -38.14 0.12
C THR A 271 29.29 -36.74 0.64
N ILE A 272 28.75 -36.47 1.83
CA ILE A 272 28.89 -35.22 2.57
C ILE A 272 29.47 -35.60 3.93
N ASP A 273 30.54 -34.94 4.35
CA ASP A 273 31.23 -35.18 5.65
C ASP A 273 31.54 -36.66 5.92
N ASN A 274 31.92 -37.43 4.89
CA ASN A 274 32.16 -38.88 4.91
C ASN A 274 30.92 -39.77 5.13
N GLU A 275 29.72 -39.21 5.08
CA GLU A 275 28.45 -39.94 5.12
C GLU A 275 27.78 -39.94 3.76
N ILE A 276 27.09 -41.03 3.40
CA ILE A 276 26.36 -41.13 2.13
C ILE A 276 24.97 -40.58 2.35
N HIS A 277 24.63 -39.52 1.63
CA HIS A 277 23.30 -38.91 1.58
C HIS A 277 22.60 -39.28 0.28
N TYR A 278 21.30 -39.56 0.37
CA TYR A 278 20.44 -39.84 -0.76
C TYR A 278 19.50 -38.70 -1.01
N PHE A 279 19.45 -38.20 -2.25
CA PHE A 279 18.62 -37.09 -2.65
C PHE A 279 17.65 -37.53 -3.75
N ASP A 280 16.39 -37.14 -3.61
CA ASP A 280 15.45 -37.09 -4.71
C ASP A 280 15.50 -35.67 -5.30
N ILE A 281 15.82 -35.59 -6.60
CA ILE A 281 16.09 -34.33 -7.29
C ILE A 281 15.01 -34.12 -8.34
N GLU A 282 14.39 -32.93 -8.30
CA GLU A 282 13.43 -32.46 -9.30
C GLU A 282 14.07 -31.31 -10.09
N TYR A 283 14.16 -31.49 -11.42
CA TYR A 283 14.43 -30.41 -12.37
C TYR A 283 13.13 -29.93 -12.96
N ARG A 284 12.91 -28.60 -13.00
CA ARG A 284 11.73 -28.02 -13.64
C ARG A 284 12.07 -26.73 -14.36
N LYS A 285 11.62 -26.59 -15.60
CA LYS A 285 11.70 -25.37 -16.38
C LYS A 285 10.75 -24.32 -15.83
N ILE A 286 11.18 -23.05 -15.85
CA ILE A 286 10.38 -21.89 -15.43
C ILE A 286 9.99 -21.11 -16.67
N PHE A 287 8.69 -20.83 -16.79
CA PHE A 287 8.14 -20.02 -17.88
C PHE A 287 7.49 -18.76 -17.34
N ALA A 288 7.68 -17.63 -18.03
CA ALA A 288 6.96 -16.39 -17.77
C ALA A 288 5.48 -16.52 -18.17
N LYS A 289 4.63 -15.56 -17.75
CA LYS A 289 3.18 -15.55 -18.01
C LYS A 289 2.79 -15.69 -19.49
N LYS A 290 3.70 -15.38 -20.42
CA LYS A 290 3.49 -15.47 -21.87
C LYS A 290 4.02 -16.78 -22.48
N GLY A 291 4.47 -17.72 -21.65
CA GLY A 291 5.07 -18.98 -22.12
C GLY A 291 6.53 -18.85 -22.56
N GLU A 292 7.19 -17.74 -22.29
CA GLU A 292 8.60 -17.53 -22.55
C GLU A 292 9.44 -18.26 -21.50
N TYR A 293 10.40 -19.07 -21.93
CA TYR A 293 11.34 -19.76 -21.04
C TYR A 293 12.30 -18.75 -20.42
N ILE A 294 12.38 -18.75 -19.08
CA ILE A 294 13.20 -17.80 -18.31
C ILE A 294 14.28 -18.47 -17.45
N GLY A 295 14.34 -19.80 -17.42
CA GLY A 295 15.32 -20.55 -16.67
C GLY A 295 14.75 -21.82 -16.08
N PHE A 296 15.47 -22.43 -15.15
CA PHE A 296 15.04 -23.65 -14.47
C PHE A 296 15.40 -23.62 -12.99
N PHE A 297 14.81 -24.53 -12.21
CA PHE A 297 15.24 -24.78 -10.84
C PHE A 297 15.49 -26.25 -10.58
N LEU A 298 16.34 -26.49 -9.61
CA LEU A 298 16.58 -27.80 -9.00
C LEU A 298 16.05 -27.77 -7.57
N ASN A 299 15.25 -28.78 -7.21
CA ASN A 299 14.75 -29.00 -5.86
C ASN A 299 15.28 -30.35 -5.39
N LEU A 300 16.11 -30.36 -4.35
CA LEU A 300 16.71 -31.55 -3.80
C LEU A 300 16.11 -31.85 -2.43
N ILE A 301 15.55 -33.04 -2.29
CA ILE A 301 14.95 -33.53 -1.05
C ILE A 301 15.88 -34.62 -0.49
N ASP A 302 16.40 -34.39 0.71
CA ASP A 302 17.17 -35.41 1.42
C ASP A 302 16.24 -36.55 1.86
N THR A 303 16.46 -37.74 1.35
CA THR A 303 15.67 -38.94 1.64
C THR A 303 16.49 -40.00 2.41
N THR A 304 17.65 -39.60 2.96
CA THR A 304 18.59 -40.47 3.65
C THR A 304 17.94 -41.22 4.81
N GLU A 305 17.31 -40.49 5.72
CA GLU A 305 16.65 -41.09 6.89
C GLU A 305 15.54 -42.07 6.48
N LYS A 306 14.77 -41.70 5.46
CA LYS A 306 13.67 -42.53 4.93
C LYS A 306 14.20 -43.83 4.34
N ARG A 307 15.28 -43.79 3.56
CA ARG A 307 15.89 -44.97 2.96
C ARG A 307 16.52 -45.85 4.01
N LEU A 308 17.27 -45.30 4.94
CA LEU A 308 17.89 -46.08 6.04
C LEU A 308 16.86 -46.71 6.97
N ALA A 309 15.65 -46.12 7.13
CA ALA A 309 14.56 -46.75 7.87
C ALA A 309 14.01 -47.97 7.13
N TYR A 310 13.82 -47.89 5.82
CA TYR A 310 13.35 -49.03 5.00
C TYR A 310 14.36 -50.18 4.90
N GLU A 311 15.68 -49.90 4.96
CA GLU A 311 16.72 -50.96 4.92
C GLU A 311 16.84 -51.70 6.26
N LYS A 312 16.25 -51.17 7.34
CA LYS A 312 16.25 -51.83 8.68
C LYS A 312 15.00 -52.66 8.94
N GLU A 313 13.99 -52.57 8.12
CA GLU A 313 12.81 -53.45 8.16
C GLU A 313 13.04 -54.70 7.28
#